data_37ab819914dfd7ec2674ece84af57cc4
#
_entry.id   37ab819914dfd7ec2674ece84af57cc4
#
_cell.length_a   1.000
_cell.length_b   1.000
_cell.length_c   1.000
_cell.angle_alpha   90.00
_cell.angle_beta   90.00
_cell.angle_gamma   90.00
#
_symmetry.space_group_name_H-M   'P 1'
#
loop_
_entity.id
_entity.type
_entity.pdbx_description
1 polymer ?
#
loop_
_entity_poly.entity_id
_entity_poly.type
_entity_poly.pdbx_seq_one_letter_code
_entity_poly.pdbx_strand_id
1 'polypeptide(L)'
;MDSYPSRNIVWPRRAVVTAGMPYGNKPLHFGHVGGVFVPADCFARFLRDRIGRENVCFVSGTDCYGSPIEEGYRKEVEAGTFSGTIKEYVKRNHDLQAETLKRYDISLDIYEGSGLGHAGEVQHTISEAYVKRLYDHGFLHLESTQQFY
;
A
#
# COMPACT_ATOMS: atom_id res chain seq x y z
N MET A 1 -44.47 1.06 11.52
CA MET A 1 -43.31 0.56 10.77
C MET A 1 -42.97 1.64 9.77
N ASP A 2 -42.05 2.51 10.13
CA ASP A 2 -41.62 3.59 9.25
C ASP A 2 -40.80 2.99 8.11
N SER A 3 -41.37 3.05 6.89
CA SER A 3 -40.67 2.67 5.69
C SER A 3 -39.51 3.65 5.46
N TYR A 4 -38.28 3.20 5.61
CA TYR A 4 -37.12 3.96 5.17
C TYR A 4 -37.32 4.34 3.69
N PRO A 5 -37.16 5.63 3.34
CA PRO A 5 -37.29 6.04 1.95
C PRO A 5 -36.25 5.27 1.12
N SER A 6 -36.70 4.59 0.09
CA SER A 6 -35.83 3.94 -0.89
C SER A 6 -34.98 5.01 -1.56
N ARG A 7 -33.75 5.22 -1.08
CA ARG A 7 -32.79 6.07 -1.78
C ARG A 7 -32.45 5.37 -3.09
N ASN A 8 -32.75 6.00 -4.21
CA ASN A 8 -32.22 5.57 -5.50
C ASN A 8 -30.71 5.72 -5.45
N ILE A 9 -30.02 4.60 -5.17
CA ILE A 9 -28.55 4.56 -5.11
C ILE A 9 -28.07 4.62 -6.57
N VAL A 10 -27.40 5.72 -6.91
CA VAL A 10 -26.70 5.83 -8.20
C VAL A 10 -25.30 5.26 -8.01
N TRP A 11 -25.03 4.14 -8.67
CA TRP A 11 -23.73 3.50 -8.63
C TRP A 11 -22.74 4.22 -9.57
N PRO A 12 -21.46 4.30 -9.20
CA PRO A 12 -20.43 4.85 -10.08
C PRO A 12 -20.24 3.94 -11.31
N ARG A 13 -19.84 4.52 -12.42
CA ARG A 13 -19.52 3.74 -13.64
C ARG A 13 -18.24 2.95 -13.51
N ARG A 14 -17.27 3.44 -12.72
CA ARG A 14 -15.99 2.80 -12.40
C ARG A 14 -15.60 3.14 -10.97
N ALA A 15 -14.85 2.26 -10.33
CA ALA A 15 -14.35 2.46 -8.98
C ALA A 15 -12.90 1.96 -8.85
N VAL A 16 -12.12 2.67 -8.04
CA VAL A 16 -10.84 2.19 -7.54
C VAL A 16 -10.98 2.00 -6.04
N VAL A 17 -10.69 0.80 -5.57
CA VAL A 17 -10.62 0.47 -4.14
C VAL A 17 -9.15 0.39 -3.76
N THR A 18 -8.76 1.07 -2.70
CA THR A 18 -7.38 1.04 -2.19
C THR A 18 -7.36 0.46 -0.80
N ALA A 19 -6.38 -0.40 -0.51
CA ALA A 19 -6.04 -0.81 0.85
C ALA A 19 -4.75 -0.11 1.29
N GLY A 20 -4.61 0.12 2.60
CA GLY A 20 -3.40 0.72 3.15
C GLY A 20 -2.17 -0.13 2.84
N MET A 21 -1.05 0.52 2.54
CA MET A 21 0.22 -0.14 2.21
C MET A 21 0.99 -0.44 3.49
N PRO A 22 1.26 -1.71 3.84
CA PRO A 22 2.13 -2.05 4.95
C PRO A 22 3.59 -1.76 4.62
N TYR A 23 4.40 -1.45 5.64
CA TYR A 23 5.84 -1.30 5.48
C TYR A 23 6.51 -2.62 5.08
N GLY A 24 7.50 -2.53 4.20
CA GLY A 24 8.32 -3.66 3.74
C GLY A 24 9.38 -4.11 4.75
N ASN A 25 9.08 -4.06 6.05
CA ASN A 25 10.01 -4.41 7.13
C ASN A 25 9.67 -5.71 7.86
N LYS A 26 8.52 -6.31 7.57
CA LYS A 26 8.07 -7.56 8.22
C LYS A 26 6.91 -8.21 7.45
N PRO A 27 6.63 -9.50 7.72
CA PRO A 27 5.41 -10.16 7.25
C PRO A 27 4.13 -9.48 7.78
N LEU A 28 3.01 -9.73 7.09
CA LEU A 28 1.70 -9.27 7.58
C LEU A 28 1.31 -10.01 8.86
N HIS A 29 0.75 -9.27 9.79
CA HIS A 29 0.09 -9.83 10.97
C HIS A 29 -1.44 -9.72 10.85
N PHE A 30 -2.15 -10.34 11.78
CA PHE A 30 -3.61 -10.40 11.78
C PHE A 30 -4.29 -9.03 11.64
N GLY A 31 -3.73 -7.98 12.27
CA GLY A 31 -4.26 -6.61 12.16
C GLY A 31 -4.22 -6.05 10.73
N HIS A 32 -3.20 -6.40 9.92
CA HIS A 32 -3.17 -6.04 8.51
C HIS A 32 -4.23 -6.81 7.72
N VAL A 33 -4.27 -8.13 7.88
CA VAL A 33 -5.18 -8.98 7.10
C VAL A 33 -6.62 -8.71 7.48
N GLY A 34 -6.99 -8.85 8.76
CA GLY A 34 -8.36 -8.72 9.23
C GLY A 34 -8.87 -7.28 9.33
N GLY A 35 -7.97 -6.32 9.62
CA GLY A 35 -8.35 -4.91 9.82
C GLY A 35 -8.30 -4.06 8.56
N VAL A 36 -7.53 -4.46 7.53
CA VAL A 36 -7.33 -3.66 6.32
C VAL A 36 -7.75 -4.43 5.06
N PHE A 37 -7.12 -5.58 4.79
CA PHE A 37 -7.29 -6.25 3.51
C PHE A 37 -8.63 -6.96 3.37
N VAL A 38 -9.09 -7.68 4.38
CA VAL A 38 -10.39 -8.37 4.34
C VAL A 38 -11.56 -7.39 4.16
N PRO A 39 -11.69 -6.30 4.94
CA PRO A 39 -12.75 -5.32 4.73
C PRO A 39 -12.69 -4.66 3.34
N ALA A 40 -11.49 -4.32 2.85
CA ALA A 40 -11.32 -3.73 1.52
C ALA A 40 -11.70 -4.73 0.41
N ASP A 41 -11.33 -6.00 0.55
CA ASP A 41 -11.68 -7.06 -0.38
C ASP A 41 -13.19 -7.32 -0.42
N CYS A 42 -13.84 -7.38 0.73
CA CYS A 42 -15.29 -7.48 0.81
C CYS A 42 -15.98 -6.33 0.07
N PHE A 43 -15.48 -5.10 0.25
CA PHE A 43 -16.01 -3.94 -0.43
C PHE A 43 -15.76 -3.97 -1.95
N ALA A 44 -14.55 -4.37 -2.37
CA ALA A 44 -14.22 -4.52 -3.77
C ALA A 44 -15.11 -5.58 -4.45
N ARG A 45 -15.30 -6.75 -3.82
CA ARG A 45 -16.20 -7.81 -4.31
C ARG A 45 -17.63 -7.31 -4.38
N PHE A 46 -18.12 -6.61 -3.36
CA PHE A 46 -19.46 -6.02 -3.35
C PHE A 46 -19.65 -5.04 -4.52
N LEU A 47 -18.68 -4.17 -4.79
CA LEU A 47 -18.76 -3.25 -5.93
C LEU A 47 -18.73 -4.00 -7.27
N ARG A 48 -17.91 -5.03 -7.41
CA ARG A 48 -17.86 -5.88 -8.62
C ARG A 48 -19.20 -6.52 -8.94
N ASP A 49 -19.94 -6.94 -7.91
CA ASP A 49 -21.30 -7.48 -8.07
C ASP A 49 -22.31 -6.42 -8.53
N ARG A 50 -22.07 -5.15 -8.23
CA ARG A 50 -23.00 -4.03 -8.55
C ARG A 50 -22.73 -3.38 -9.90
N ILE A 51 -21.46 -3.24 -10.28
CA ILE A 51 -21.08 -2.45 -11.46
C ILE A 51 -20.26 -3.24 -12.48
N GLY A 52 -19.99 -4.53 -12.23
CA GLY A 52 -19.17 -5.38 -13.08
C GLY A 52 -17.71 -5.45 -12.63
N ARG A 53 -17.11 -6.65 -12.77
CA ARG A 53 -15.72 -6.93 -12.38
C ARG A 53 -14.72 -6.00 -13.08
N GLU A 54 -14.93 -5.76 -14.36
CA GLU A 54 -14.08 -4.96 -15.24
C GLU A 54 -14.09 -3.45 -14.90
N ASN A 55 -15.07 -3.02 -14.13
CA ASN A 55 -15.23 -1.63 -13.73
C ASN A 55 -14.67 -1.31 -12.33
N VAL A 56 -14.11 -2.30 -11.64
CA VAL A 56 -13.54 -2.13 -10.30
C VAL A 56 -12.10 -2.60 -10.29
N CYS A 57 -11.20 -1.67 -9.98
CA CYS A 57 -9.79 -1.96 -9.76
C CYS A 57 -9.50 -1.93 -8.26
N PHE A 58 -9.00 -3.04 -7.69
CA PHE A 58 -8.60 -3.13 -6.29
C PHE A 58 -7.09 -3.18 -6.19
N VAL A 59 -6.50 -2.17 -5.56
CA VAL A 59 -5.04 -1.97 -5.54
C VAL A 59 -4.52 -1.78 -4.12
N SER A 60 -3.32 -2.29 -3.89
CA SER A 60 -2.49 -2.00 -2.73
C SER A 60 -1.02 -2.28 -3.07
N GLY A 61 -0.17 -2.26 -2.07
CA GLY A 61 1.25 -2.54 -2.26
C GLY A 61 2.02 -2.52 -0.94
N THR A 62 3.33 -2.60 -1.06
CA THR A 62 4.26 -2.48 0.05
C THR A 62 4.88 -1.09 0.06
N ASP A 63 4.82 -0.40 1.20
CA ASP A 63 5.60 0.82 1.42
C ASP A 63 7.07 0.44 1.60
N CYS A 64 7.92 0.94 0.70
CA CYS A 64 9.33 0.59 0.61
C CYS A 64 10.25 1.58 1.32
N TYR A 65 9.72 2.59 2.00
CA TYR A 65 10.50 3.68 2.59
C TYR A 65 10.13 3.96 4.04
N GLY A 66 11.05 4.63 4.72
CA GLY A 66 10.84 5.10 6.09
C GLY A 66 11.72 4.41 7.13
N SER A 67 11.95 5.10 8.25
CA SER A 67 12.79 4.65 9.37
C SER A 67 12.45 3.26 9.93
N PRO A 68 11.17 2.77 9.94
CA PRO A 68 10.89 1.41 10.39
C PRO A 68 11.54 0.33 9.53
N ILE A 69 11.78 0.61 8.24
CA ILE A 69 12.43 -0.34 7.32
C ILE A 69 13.93 -0.39 7.61
N GLU A 70 14.58 0.78 7.74
CA GLU A 70 16.00 0.89 8.08
C GLU A 70 16.31 0.21 9.40
N GLU A 71 15.49 0.44 10.41
CA GLU A 71 15.63 -0.17 11.74
C GLU A 71 15.43 -1.69 11.70
N GLY A 72 14.40 -2.16 10.97
CA GLY A 72 14.17 -3.61 10.79
C GLY A 72 15.33 -4.30 10.07
N TYR A 73 15.81 -3.69 8.98
CA TYR A 73 16.96 -4.16 8.23
C TYR A 73 18.23 -4.24 9.10
N ARG A 74 18.56 -3.15 9.81
CA ARG A 74 19.72 -3.07 10.69
C ARG A 74 19.70 -4.18 11.75
N LYS A 75 18.57 -4.39 12.43
CA LYS A 75 18.39 -5.44 13.44
C LYS A 75 18.63 -6.84 12.90
N GLU A 76 18.11 -7.17 11.71
CA GLU A 76 18.30 -8.50 11.13
C GLU A 76 19.73 -8.73 10.65
N VAL A 77 20.40 -7.70 10.14
CA VAL A 77 21.82 -7.79 9.77
C VAL A 77 22.70 -7.98 11.00
N GLU A 78 22.49 -7.19 12.06
CA GLU A 78 23.22 -7.30 13.33
C GLU A 78 23.01 -8.67 14.00
N ALA A 79 21.80 -9.22 13.92
CA ALA A 79 21.48 -10.56 14.43
C ALA A 79 22.00 -11.70 13.54
N GLY A 80 22.56 -11.40 12.36
CA GLY A 80 23.02 -12.40 11.39
C GLY A 80 21.89 -13.21 10.74
N THR A 81 20.65 -12.75 10.83
CA THR A 81 19.47 -13.42 10.25
C THR A 81 19.17 -12.97 8.82
N PHE A 82 19.79 -11.89 8.38
CA PHE A 82 19.73 -11.42 7.00
C PHE A 82 21.11 -10.97 6.50
N SER A 83 21.37 -11.28 5.22
CA SER A 83 22.59 -10.86 4.51
C SER A 83 22.19 -10.40 3.12
N GLY A 84 22.42 -9.14 2.80
CA GLY A 84 22.05 -8.53 1.53
C GLY A 84 21.83 -7.02 1.66
N THR A 85 21.35 -6.40 0.60
CA THR A 85 21.04 -4.97 0.57
C THR A 85 19.67 -4.69 1.21
N ILE A 86 19.43 -3.45 1.63
CA ILE A 86 18.12 -3.03 2.12
C ILE A 86 17.01 -3.22 1.06
N LYS A 87 17.34 -3.07 -0.22
CA LYS A 87 16.39 -3.33 -1.32
C LYS A 87 15.97 -4.79 -1.39
N GLU A 88 16.91 -5.72 -1.20
CA GLU A 88 16.63 -7.16 -1.15
C GLU A 88 15.83 -7.53 0.10
N TYR A 89 16.11 -6.86 1.24
CA TYR A 89 15.34 -7.01 2.47
C TYR A 89 13.87 -6.63 2.25
N VAL A 90 13.62 -5.45 1.67
CA VAL A 90 12.27 -4.97 1.35
C VAL A 90 11.60 -5.91 0.34
N LYS A 91 12.31 -6.34 -0.71
CA LYS A 91 11.78 -7.28 -1.71
C LYS A 91 11.34 -8.60 -1.09
N ARG A 92 12.15 -9.18 -0.20
CA ARG A 92 11.79 -10.41 0.54
C ARG A 92 10.50 -10.23 1.33
N ASN A 93 10.37 -9.12 2.07
CA ASN A 93 9.17 -8.85 2.86
C ASN A 93 7.94 -8.59 1.97
N HIS A 94 8.12 -7.89 0.85
CA HIS A 94 7.08 -7.71 -0.16
C HIS A 94 6.55 -9.05 -0.68
N ASP A 95 7.44 -9.97 -1.04
CA ASP A 95 7.05 -11.29 -1.55
C ASP A 95 6.28 -12.10 -0.49
N LEU A 96 6.72 -12.06 0.78
CA LEU A 96 6.02 -12.70 1.89
C LEU A 96 4.63 -12.11 2.13
N GLN A 97 4.51 -10.78 2.02
CA GLN A 97 3.22 -10.08 2.13
C GLN A 97 2.28 -10.48 1.00
N ALA A 98 2.75 -10.45 -0.25
CA ALA A 98 1.98 -10.85 -1.43
C ALA A 98 1.49 -12.31 -1.32
N GLU A 99 2.38 -13.23 -0.92
CA GLU A 99 2.02 -14.64 -0.72
C GLU A 99 0.97 -14.80 0.40
N THR A 100 1.10 -14.03 1.48
CA THR A 100 0.10 -14.05 2.56
C THR A 100 -1.28 -13.63 2.04
N LEU A 101 -1.36 -12.52 1.31
CA LEU A 101 -2.63 -12.03 0.75
C LEU A 101 -3.24 -13.01 -0.23
N LYS A 102 -2.42 -13.67 -1.05
CA LYS A 102 -2.85 -14.73 -1.95
C LYS A 102 -3.45 -15.92 -1.20
N ARG A 103 -2.84 -16.35 -0.07
CA ARG A 103 -3.37 -17.45 0.76
C ARG A 103 -4.71 -17.13 1.41
N TYR A 104 -4.99 -15.86 1.68
CA TYR A 104 -6.28 -15.40 2.17
C TYR A 104 -7.28 -15.09 1.04
N ASP A 105 -6.97 -15.41 -0.20
CA ASP A 105 -7.80 -15.15 -1.40
C ASP A 105 -8.22 -13.68 -1.51
N ILE A 106 -7.36 -12.75 -1.12
CA ILE A 106 -7.59 -11.32 -1.28
C ILE A 106 -7.51 -10.99 -2.77
N SER A 107 -8.59 -10.47 -3.34
CA SER A 107 -8.80 -10.33 -4.78
C SER A 107 -8.19 -9.05 -5.38
N LEU A 108 -6.98 -8.68 -4.94
CA LEU A 108 -6.23 -7.55 -5.50
C LEU A 108 -5.97 -7.74 -7.00
N ASP A 109 -6.15 -6.67 -7.75
CA ASP A 109 -5.75 -6.59 -9.16
C ASP A 109 -4.28 -6.20 -9.28
N ILE A 110 -3.78 -5.38 -8.34
CA ILE A 110 -2.39 -4.91 -8.30
C ILE A 110 -1.89 -4.94 -6.87
N TYR A 111 -0.71 -5.54 -6.66
CA TYR A 111 0.06 -5.48 -5.41
C TYR A 111 1.53 -5.27 -5.75
N GLU A 112 1.99 -4.02 -5.65
CA GLU A 112 3.33 -3.60 -6.06
C GLU A 112 4.05 -2.87 -4.93
N GLY A 113 5.38 -2.76 -5.02
CA GLY A 113 6.18 -2.02 -4.05
C GLY A 113 6.47 -0.59 -4.52
N SER A 114 6.30 0.41 -3.64
CA SER A 114 6.55 1.82 -3.96
C SER A 114 8.01 2.13 -4.37
N GLY A 115 8.96 1.22 -4.08
CA GLY A 115 10.37 1.32 -4.47
C GLY A 115 10.88 0.10 -5.25
N LEU A 116 10.00 -0.79 -5.73
CA LEU A 116 10.36 -2.03 -6.40
C LEU A 116 9.93 -2.04 -7.86
N GLY A 117 10.82 -2.57 -8.73
CA GLY A 117 10.53 -2.77 -10.15
C GLY A 117 10.03 -1.52 -10.87
N HIS A 118 9.23 -1.74 -11.91
CA HIS A 118 8.69 -0.65 -12.74
C HIS A 118 7.74 0.28 -11.95
N ALA A 119 6.96 -0.27 -11.03
CA ALA A 119 6.08 0.55 -10.19
C ALA A 119 6.88 1.56 -9.35
N GLY A 120 8.03 1.15 -8.79
CA GLY A 120 8.94 2.04 -8.09
C GLY A 120 9.54 3.14 -8.97
N GLU A 121 9.91 2.82 -10.21
CA GLU A 121 10.43 3.79 -11.17
C GLU A 121 9.38 4.86 -11.52
N VAL A 122 8.15 4.44 -11.79
CA VAL A 122 7.02 5.34 -12.05
C VAL A 122 6.71 6.20 -10.83
N GLN A 123 6.67 5.58 -9.65
CA GLN A 123 6.44 6.27 -8.37
C GLN A 123 7.48 7.37 -8.14
N HIS A 124 8.77 7.09 -8.33
CA HIS A 124 9.84 8.06 -8.18
C HIS A 124 9.71 9.23 -9.14
N THR A 125 9.52 8.94 -10.43
CA THR A 125 9.38 9.97 -11.46
C THR A 125 8.22 10.93 -11.17
N ILE A 126 7.07 10.38 -10.80
CA ILE A 126 5.88 11.17 -10.49
C ILE A 126 6.09 11.98 -9.21
N SER A 127 6.60 11.36 -8.15
CA SER A 127 6.81 12.01 -6.85
C SER A 127 7.81 13.15 -6.95
N GLU A 128 8.94 12.95 -7.66
CA GLU A 128 9.93 13.98 -7.90
C GLU A 128 9.32 15.18 -8.64
N ALA A 129 8.56 14.94 -9.70
CA ALA A 129 7.88 15.98 -10.45
C ALA A 129 6.89 16.78 -9.60
N TYR A 130 6.12 16.10 -8.72
CA TYR A 130 5.20 16.77 -7.80
C TYR A 130 5.93 17.59 -6.74
N VAL A 131 6.94 17.02 -6.09
CA VAL A 131 7.74 17.73 -5.06
C VAL A 131 8.39 18.96 -5.66
N LYS A 132 9.02 18.83 -6.83
CA LYS A 132 9.61 19.99 -7.53
C LYS A 132 8.57 21.05 -7.83
N ARG A 133 7.40 20.69 -8.34
CA ARG A 133 6.33 21.64 -8.63
C ARG A 133 5.81 22.35 -7.37
N LEU A 134 5.67 21.63 -6.25
CA LEU A 134 5.28 22.23 -4.99
C LEU A 134 6.33 23.22 -4.47
N TYR A 135 7.61 22.87 -4.59
CA TYR A 135 8.72 23.74 -4.22
C TYR A 135 8.75 25.00 -5.09
N ASP A 136 8.68 24.86 -6.41
CA ASP A 136 8.71 25.98 -7.36
C ASP A 136 7.54 26.97 -7.16
N HIS A 137 6.42 26.51 -6.58
CA HIS A 137 5.25 27.34 -6.26
C HIS A 137 5.23 27.85 -4.81
N GLY A 138 6.30 27.63 -4.03
CA GLY A 138 6.45 28.14 -2.67
C GLY A 138 5.60 27.43 -1.60
N PHE A 139 5.09 26.22 -1.88
CA PHE A 139 4.37 25.40 -0.91
C PHE A 139 5.28 24.62 0.04
N LEU A 140 6.58 24.52 -0.29
CA LEU A 140 7.58 23.81 0.52
C LEU A 140 8.68 24.78 0.94
N HIS A 141 9.11 24.68 2.19
CA HIS A 141 10.26 25.39 2.74
C HIS A 141 11.09 24.43 3.61
N LEU A 142 12.38 24.76 3.77
CA LEU A 142 13.28 23.99 4.61
C LEU A 142 13.17 24.44 6.06
N GLU A 143 12.95 23.46 6.96
CA GLU A 143 12.99 23.67 8.42
C GLU A 143 13.95 22.67 9.06
N SER A 144 14.59 23.07 10.15
CA SER A 144 15.44 22.19 10.97
C SER A 144 14.67 21.77 12.20
N THR A 145 14.56 20.46 12.43
CA THR A 145 13.95 19.90 13.63
C THR A 145 14.97 19.04 14.39
N GLN A 146 14.91 19.09 15.72
CA GLN A 146 15.69 18.17 16.54
C GLN A 146 14.93 16.85 16.68
N GLN A 147 15.60 15.73 16.40
CA GLN A 147 15.05 14.39 16.58
C GLN A 147 15.90 13.61 17.57
N PHE A 148 15.25 12.79 18.37
CA PHE A 148 15.92 11.82 19.22
C PHE A 148 16.17 10.55 18.39
N TYR A 149 17.44 10.08 18.43
CA TYR A 149 17.88 8.82 17.82
C TYR A 149 18.09 7.76 18.90
#